data_d3d261681ca04fb335da683544f33127
#
_entry.id   d3d261681ca04fb335da683544f33127
#
_cell.length_a   1.000
_cell.length_b   1.000
_cell.length_c   1.000
_cell.angle_alpha   90.00
_cell.angle_beta   90.00
_cell.angle_gamma   90.00
#
_symmetry.space_group_name_H-M   'P 1'
#
loop_
_entity.id
_entity.type
_entity.pdbx_description
1 polymer ?
#
loop_
_entity_poly.entity_id
_entity_poly.type
_entity_poly.pdbx_seq_one_letter_code
_entity_poly.pdbx_strand_id
1 'polypeptide(L)'
;MWVPGTDHAGIATQIVVERQLQEQGISRYDMGPTPPEARKNFVSKVWEWKEKSGNTITTQMRRMGDSVDWSREYFTMDDKLSKVVTDTFVKLYEQGLIYRGKRLVNWDPKLQSAVSDLEVESEEKDGSLWHIAYPLADGSGSLTVATTRPETMLGDVALMVHPEDERYTHLIGKMVNLPLCDRQIPVIADEYVDKEFGTGVVKVTPAHDQNDYAVGQRHKLPMIVVLTLQATINENAPAKYQGMDRFVARKAVVADLEALGALVEVKKHKLMVPICTRTGQVIEPMLTDQWFVAMSKVSDQDPTGKSIAQKAIDAVATGEVTFVPENWVNTYNQWMNNIQDWCISRQLWWGHQIPAWYDEEGNVIVARDEAEAQAKAGKKLRRDEDVLDTWY
;
A
#
# COMPACT_ATOMS: atom_id res chain seq x y z
N MET A 1 -29.56 10.22 21.58
CA MET A 1 -28.69 9.68 22.65
C MET A 1 -27.32 9.41 22.06
N TRP A 2 -26.25 9.88 22.70
CA TRP A 2 -24.88 9.67 22.24
C TRP A 2 -24.26 8.50 23.01
N VAL A 3 -23.83 7.47 22.30
CA VAL A 3 -23.11 6.31 22.86
C VAL A 3 -21.62 6.50 22.58
N PRO A 4 -20.75 6.59 23.59
CA PRO A 4 -19.32 6.77 23.39
C PRO A 4 -18.64 5.45 23.05
N GLY A 5 -17.56 5.53 22.27
CA GLY A 5 -16.70 4.41 21.97
C GLY A 5 -15.25 4.87 21.88
N THR A 6 -14.33 3.96 22.15
CA THR A 6 -12.90 4.16 21.99
C THR A 6 -12.33 3.20 20.95
N ASP A 7 -11.46 3.74 20.12
CA ASP A 7 -10.81 3.02 19.03
C ASP A 7 -9.53 2.33 19.52
N HIS A 8 -9.25 1.14 19.03
CA HIS A 8 -8.02 0.41 19.35
C HIS A 8 -6.77 0.96 18.66
N ALA A 9 -6.95 1.85 17.67
CA ALA A 9 -5.88 2.59 16.97
C ALA A 9 -4.68 1.69 16.57
N GLY A 10 -4.95 0.66 15.77
CA GLY A 10 -4.05 -0.45 15.48
C GLY A 10 -2.57 -0.08 15.32
N ILE A 11 -2.21 0.68 14.27
CA ILE A 11 -0.83 1.09 13.99
C ILE A 11 -0.26 1.96 15.13
N ALA A 12 -1.01 2.99 15.55
CA ALA A 12 -0.51 3.96 16.52
C ALA A 12 -0.24 3.33 17.88
N THR A 13 -1.15 2.50 18.39
CA THR A 13 -1.00 1.81 19.67
C THR A 13 0.14 0.81 19.64
N GLN A 14 0.26 0.03 18.56
CA GLN A 14 1.36 -0.90 18.41
C GLN A 14 2.72 -0.19 18.43
N ILE A 15 2.88 0.91 17.68
CA ILE A 15 4.14 1.69 17.63
C ILE A 15 4.50 2.23 19.02
N VAL A 16 3.52 2.70 19.80
CA VAL A 16 3.78 3.20 21.16
C VAL A 16 4.34 2.09 22.05
N VAL A 17 3.73 0.90 22.02
CA VAL A 17 4.20 -0.23 22.83
C VAL A 17 5.54 -0.76 22.35
N GLU A 18 5.77 -0.85 21.03
CA GLU A 18 7.06 -1.23 20.47
C GLU A 18 8.17 -0.26 20.89
N ARG A 19 7.91 1.05 20.91
CA ARG A 19 8.88 2.06 21.35
C ARG A 19 9.25 1.87 22.81
N GLN A 20 8.26 1.61 23.68
CA GLN A 20 8.50 1.34 25.11
C GLN A 20 9.34 0.08 25.34
N LEU A 21 9.12 -0.97 24.55
CA LEU A 21 9.93 -2.18 24.58
C LEU A 21 11.35 -1.92 24.07
N GLN A 22 11.49 -1.13 23.01
CA GLN A 22 12.77 -0.76 22.42
C GLN A 22 13.67 0.05 23.38
N GLU A 23 13.07 0.90 24.24
CA GLU A 23 13.78 1.61 25.32
C GLU A 23 14.39 0.63 26.34
N GLN A 24 13.83 -0.58 26.44
CA GLN A 24 14.33 -1.67 27.26
C GLN A 24 15.24 -2.65 26.47
N GLY A 25 15.52 -2.38 25.20
CA GLY A 25 16.30 -3.24 24.33
C GLY A 25 15.56 -4.49 23.86
N ILE A 26 14.23 -4.52 23.92
CA ILE A 26 13.40 -5.68 23.60
C ILE A 26 12.68 -5.44 22.27
N SER A 27 12.79 -6.37 21.32
CA SER A 27 11.94 -6.42 20.12
C SER A 27 10.67 -7.24 20.43
N ARG A 28 9.57 -6.93 19.75
CA ARG A 28 8.35 -7.76 19.85
C ARG A 28 8.60 -9.23 19.52
N TYR A 29 9.55 -9.51 18.64
CA TYR A 29 9.91 -10.86 18.23
C TYR A 29 10.66 -11.63 19.32
N ASP A 30 11.28 -10.94 20.29
CA ASP A 30 12.02 -11.52 21.40
C ASP A 30 11.15 -11.84 22.62
N MET A 31 9.84 -11.55 22.54
CA MET A 31 8.92 -11.72 23.67
C MET A 31 8.48 -13.15 23.93
N GLY A 32 8.98 -14.13 23.20
CA GLY A 32 8.69 -15.55 23.40
C GLY A 32 9.62 -16.46 22.59
N PRO A 33 9.74 -17.73 22.98
CA PRO A 33 10.60 -18.71 22.32
C PRO A 33 10.10 -19.11 20.92
N THR A 34 8.83 -18.87 20.63
CA THR A 34 8.24 -19.13 19.32
C THR A 34 7.46 -17.90 18.83
N PRO A 35 7.31 -17.71 17.51
CA PRO A 35 6.55 -16.57 16.98
C PRO A 35 5.11 -16.44 17.52
N PRO A 36 4.31 -17.53 17.69
CA PRO A 36 2.99 -17.43 18.29
C PRO A 36 3.01 -16.98 19.76
N GLU A 37 4.00 -17.45 20.55
CA GLU A 37 4.15 -17.02 21.95
C GLU A 37 4.62 -15.58 22.04
N ALA A 38 5.58 -15.17 21.20
CA ALA A 38 6.02 -13.77 21.12
C ALA A 38 4.84 -12.85 20.81
N ARG A 39 4.01 -13.20 19.81
CA ARG A 39 2.80 -12.46 19.47
C ARG A 39 1.83 -12.37 20.64
N LYS A 40 1.54 -13.51 21.30
CA LYS A 40 0.63 -13.55 22.46
C LYS A 40 1.12 -12.62 23.58
N ASN A 41 2.39 -12.68 23.90
CA ASN A 41 2.99 -11.88 24.97
C ASN A 41 3.02 -10.39 24.60
N PHE A 42 3.33 -10.06 23.35
CA PHE A 42 3.26 -8.68 22.86
C PHE A 42 1.83 -8.13 22.92
N VAL A 43 0.84 -8.85 22.43
CA VAL A 43 -0.57 -8.44 22.47
C VAL A 43 -1.02 -8.25 23.92
N SER A 44 -0.58 -9.09 24.86
CA SER A 44 -0.84 -8.90 26.29
C SER A 44 -0.25 -7.57 26.81
N LYS A 45 0.92 -7.16 26.33
CA LYS A 45 1.50 -5.84 26.66
C LYS A 45 0.70 -4.69 26.11
N VAL A 46 0.14 -4.85 24.90
CA VAL A 46 -0.75 -3.82 24.35
C VAL A 46 -2.03 -3.70 25.16
N TRP A 47 -2.61 -4.81 25.63
CA TRP A 47 -3.73 -4.79 26.55
C TRP A 47 -3.41 -4.12 27.88
N GLU A 48 -2.24 -4.37 28.49
CA GLU A 48 -1.78 -3.65 29.69
C GLU A 48 -1.67 -2.14 29.43
N TRP A 49 -1.18 -1.73 28.27
CA TRP A 49 -1.15 -0.32 27.87
C TRP A 49 -2.56 0.27 27.76
N LYS A 50 -3.47 -0.45 27.09
CA LYS A 50 -4.88 -0.05 26.97
C LYS A 50 -5.53 0.16 28.34
N GLU A 51 -5.33 -0.76 29.28
CA GLU A 51 -5.87 -0.61 30.64
C GLU A 51 -5.33 0.63 31.38
N LYS A 52 -4.06 0.96 31.19
CA LYS A 52 -3.44 2.14 31.81
C LYS A 52 -3.82 3.45 31.14
N SER A 53 -3.85 3.50 29.84
CA SER A 53 -3.95 4.74 29.04
C SER A 53 -5.28 4.89 28.32
N GLY A 54 -5.96 3.80 27.97
CA GLY A 54 -7.18 3.82 27.16
C GLY A 54 -8.34 4.54 27.81
N ASN A 55 -8.42 4.53 29.14
CA ASN A 55 -9.48 5.19 29.90
C ASN A 55 -9.15 6.67 30.22
N THR A 56 -7.99 7.17 29.82
CA THR A 56 -7.59 8.55 30.11
C THR A 56 -8.52 9.54 29.40
N ILE A 57 -8.76 9.32 28.11
CA ILE A 57 -9.61 10.20 27.30
C ILE A 57 -11.04 10.26 27.85
N THR A 58 -11.66 9.15 28.18
CA THR A 58 -13.03 9.10 28.70
C THR A 58 -13.12 9.70 30.11
N THR A 59 -12.07 9.55 30.91
CA THR A 59 -11.96 10.23 32.21
C THR A 59 -11.86 11.76 32.05
N GLN A 60 -11.09 12.23 31.09
CA GLN A 60 -10.97 13.65 30.75
C GLN A 60 -12.31 14.21 30.24
N MET A 61 -12.97 13.52 29.32
CA MET A 61 -14.30 13.91 28.82
C MET A 61 -15.34 14.01 29.97
N ARG A 62 -15.39 13.05 30.89
CA ARG A 62 -16.25 13.09 32.06
C ARG A 62 -15.97 14.32 32.95
N ARG A 63 -14.68 14.69 33.12
CA ARG A 63 -14.29 15.90 33.88
C ARG A 63 -14.64 17.19 33.16
N MET A 64 -14.66 17.19 31.83
CA MET A 64 -15.11 18.32 31.01
C MET A 64 -16.64 18.47 31.03
N GLY A 65 -17.36 17.49 31.53
CA GLY A 65 -18.82 17.52 31.65
C GLY A 65 -19.53 16.99 30.38
N ASP A 66 -18.86 16.21 29.55
CA ASP A 66 -19.47 15.63 28.35
C ASP A 66 -20.63 14.71 28.75
N SER A 67 -21.81 15.01 28.22
CA SER A 67 -23.05 14.32 28.53
C SER A 67 -23.39 13.26 27.50
N VAL A 68 -22.87 12.05 27.72
CA VAL A 68 -23.08 10.88 26.85
C VAL A 68 -23.54 9.68 27.66
N ASP A 69 -23.97 8.62 27.01
CA ASP A 69 -24.40 7.39 27.69
C ASP A 69 -23.19 6.52 28.08
N TRP A 70 -22.53 6.90 29.16
CA TRP A 70 -21.37 6.19 29.70
C TRP A 70 -21.65 4.73 30.09
N SER A 71 -22.92 4.37 30.32
CA SER A 71 -23.29 2.99 30.66
C SER A 71 -23.18 2.03 29.49
N ARG A 72 -23.11 2.56 28.26
CA ARG A 72 -22.97 1.82 27.02
C ARG A 72 -21.64 2.10 26.30
N GLU A 73 -20.68 2.66 27.02
CA GLU A 73 -19.31 2.82 26.51
C GLU A 73 -18.77 1.48 25.99
N TYR A 74 -18.13 1.49 24.82
CA TYR A 74 -17.57 0.31 24.18
C TYR A 74 -16.15 0.58 23.64
N PHE A 75 -15.43 -0.50 23.41
CA PHE A 75 -14.10 -0.50 22.79
C PHE A 75 -14.14 -1.34 21.52
N THR A 76 -13.49 -0.89 20.44
CA THR A 76 -13.59 -1.55 19.13
C THR A 76 -13.06 -2.99 19.12
N MET A 77 -12.26 -3.39 20.10
CA MET A 77 -11.78 -4.78 20.27
C MET A 77 -12.59 -5.59 21.31
N ASP A 78 -13.73 -5.09 21.79
CA ASP A 78 -14.62 -5.88 22.64
C ASP A 78 -15.13 -7.12 21.90
N ASP A 79 -15.34 -8.22 22.61
CA ASP A 79 -15.77 -9.52 22.04
C ASP A 79 -16.97 -9.40 21.11
N LYS A 80 -17.95 -8.58 21.50
CA LYS A 80 -19.18 -8.35 20.73
C LYS A 80 -18.89 -7.70 19.38
N LEU A 81 -18.01 -6.69 19.36
CA LEU A 81 -17.62 -5.99 18.13
C LEU A 81 -16.68 -6.85 17.30
N SER A 82 -15.74 -7.53 17.92
CA SER A 82 -14.85 -8.50 17.24
C SER A 82 -15.64 -9.56 16.49
N LYS A 83 -16.76 -10.04 17.07
CA LYS A 83 -17.65 -10.99 16.39
C LYS A 83 -18.31 -10.36 15.17
N VAL A 84 -18.80 -9.12 15.26
CA VAL A 84 -19.43 -8.43 14.12
C VAL A 84 -18.43 -8.21 12.98
N VAL A 85 -17.20 -7.82 13.30
CA VAL A 85 -16.11 -7.65 12.33
C VAL A 85 -15.83 -8.97 11.60
N THR A 86 -15.68 -10.06 12.34
CA THR A 86 -15.48 -11.41 11.78
C THR A 86 -16.63 -11.84 10.89
N ASP A 87 -17.88 -11.71 11.36
CA ASP A 87 -19.09 -12.07 10.60
C ASP A 87 -19.21 -11.24 9.32
N THR A 88 -18.85 -9.95 9.38
CA THR A 88 -18.85 -9.05 8.21
C THR A 88 -17.81 -9.47 7.18
N PHE A 89 -16.60 -9.80 7.62
CA PHE A 89 -15.54 -10.27 6.71
C PHE A 89 -15.97 -11.55 5.97
N VAL A 90 -16.45 -12.54 6.72
CA VAL A 90 -16.93 -13.81 6.13
C VAL A 90 -18.06 -13.57 5.13
N LYS A 91 -19.05 -12.75 5.50
CA LYS A 91 -20.17 -12.41 4.63
C LYS A 91 -19.72 -11.71 3.33
N LEU A 92 -18.85 -10.72 3.43
CA LEU A 92 -18.36 -10.00 2.24
C LEU A 92 -17.48 -10.92 1.36
N TYR A 93 -16.71 -11.81 1.96
CA TYR A 93 -15.95 -12.82 1.22
C TYR A 93 -16.88 -13.79 0.46
N GLU A 94 -17.93 -14.31 1.11
CA GLU A 94 -18.93 -15.18 0.49
C GLU A 94 -19.70 -14.47 -0.65
N GLN A 95 -19.84 -13.14 -0.57
CA GLN A 95 -20.41 -12.31 -1.63
C GLN A 95 -19.41 -11.99 -2.76
N GLY A 96 -18.16 -12.45 -2.66
CA GLY A 96 -17.11 -12.18 -3.62
C GLY A 96 -16.63 -10.72 -3.63
N LEU A 97 -16.90 -9.96 -2.56
CA LEU A 97 -16.50 -8.56 -2.37
C LEU A 97 -15.19 -8.41 -1.61
N ILE A 98 -14.78 -9.43 -0.85
CA ILE A 98 -13.44 -9.52 -0.27
C ILE A 98 -12.64 -10.56 -1.04
N TYR A 99 -11.38 -10.24 -1.33
CA TYR A 99 -10.47 -11.15 -2.00
C TYR A 99 -9.03 -10.94 -1.51
N ARG A 100 -8.20 -11.96 -1.68
CA ARG A 100 -6.75 -11.88 -1.51
C ARG A 100 -6.08 -11.79 -2.86
N GLY A 101 -5.17 -10.86 -3.03
CA GLY A 101 -4.49 -10.67 -4.30
C GLY A 101 -3.20 -9.88 -4.19
N LYS A 102 -2.38 -9.97 -5.23
CA LYS A 102 -1.13 -9.25 -5.35
C LYS A 102 -1.37 -7.93 -6.08
N ARG A 103 -1.23 -6.81 -5.36
CA ARG A 103 -1.42 -5.47 -5.89
C ARG A 103 -0.37 -4.52 -5.32
N LEU A 104 -0.21 -3.39 -6.02
CA LEU A 104 0.63 -2.31 -5.53
C LEU A 104 -0.07 -1.60 -4.36
N VAL A 105 0.62 -1.48 -3.23
CA VAL A 105 0.13 -0.84 -2.01
C VAL A 105 1.15 0.16 -1.49
N ASN A 106 0.70 1.12 -0.68
CA ASN A 106 1.58 1.97 0.11
C ASN A 106 2.21 1.13 1.22
N TRP A 107 3.53 0.99 1.19
CA TRP A 107 4.29 0.17 2.13
C TRP A 107 5.22 1.04 2.97
N ASP A 108 5.15 0.87 4.28
CA ASP A 108 6.10 1.48 5.21
C ASP A 108 7.23 0.47 5.52
N PRO A 109 8.47 0.71 5.04
CA PRO A 109 9.57 -0.25 5.20
C PRO A 109 10.05 -0.40 6.65
N LYS A 110 9.81 0.60 7.51
CA LYS A 110 10.17 0.55 8.93
C LYS A 110 9.15 -0.22 9.74
N LEU A 111 7.88 0.04 9.51
CA LEU A 111 6.77 -0.70 10.12
C LEU A 111 6.65 -2.11 9.54
N GLN A 112 7.12 -2.31 8.31
CA GLN A 112 6.96 -3.51 7.49
C GLN A 112 5.48 -3.91 7.35
N SER A 113 4.67 -2.93 7.00
CA SER A 113 3.23 -3.09 6.81
C SER A 113 2.72 -2.18 5.70
N ALA A 114 1.63 -2.63 5.04
CA ALA A 114 0.80 -1.75 4.25
C ALA A 114 0.17 -0.67 5.15
N VAL A 115 0.02 0.52 4.61
CA VAL A 115 -0.65 1.67 5.26
C VAL A 115 -1.73 2.20 4.32
N SER A 116 -2.76 2.83 4.89
CA SER A 116 -3.84 3.43 4.12
C SER A 116 -3.39 4.76 3.49
N ASP A 117 -4.11 5.21 2.45
CA ASP A 117 -3.87 6.52 1.84
C ASP A 117 -4.05 7.67 2.84
N LEU A 118 -4.91 7.48 3.85
CA LEU A 118 -5.14 8.46 4.94
C LEU A 118 -3.96 8.61 5.90
N GLU A 119 -3.04 7.66 5.89
CA GLU A 119 -1.82 7.66 6.72
C GLU A 119 -0.60 8.16 5.95
N VAL A 120 -0.78 8.57 4.70
CA VAL A 120 0.27 9.10 3.83
C VAL A 120 0.03 10.56 3.55
N GLU A 121 0.98 11.39 3.93
CA GLU A 121 1.00 12.82 3.61
C GLU A 121 2.12 13.10 2.61
N SER A 122 1.86 14.04 1.69
CA SER A 122 2.86 14.49 0.73
C SER A 122 3.60 15.71 1.27
N GLU A 123 4.90 15.58 1.49
CA GLU A 123 5.78 16.67 1.89
C GLU A 123 6.59 17.19 0.70
N GLU A 124 6.62 18.50 0.51
CA GLU A 124 7.52 19.12 -0.46
C GLU A 124 8.97 19.03 0.03
N LYS A 125 9.85 18.42 -0.76
CA LYS A 125 11.29 18.31 -0.46
C LYS A 125 12.12 18.77 -1.65
N ASP A 126 13.26 19.39 -1.36
CA ASP A 126 14.27 19.66 -2.38
C ASP A 126 14.89 18.33 -2.84
N GLY A 127 14.92 18.14 -4.13
CA GLY A 127 15.47 16.94 -4.75
C GLY A 127 16.07 17.23 -6.11
N SER A 128 16.19 16.19 -6.90
CA SER A 128 16.76 16.27 -8.23
C SER A 128 15.91 15.52 -9.24
N LEU A 129 15.95 15.97 -10.47
CA LEU A 129 15.44 15.28 -11.64
C LEU A 129 16.63 14.86 -12.48
N TRP A 130 16.85 13.56 -12.58
CA TRP A 130 17.95 12.97 -13.33
C TRP A 130 17.51 12.63 -14.74
N HIS A 131 18.22 13.19 -15.73
CA HIS A 131 18.00 12.89 -17.14
C HIS A 131 18.97 11.79 -17.57
N ILE A 132 18.44 10.66 -18.00
CA ILE A 132 19.21 9.44 -18.29
C ILE A 132 18.95 9.01 -19.72
N ALA A 133 20.03 8.78 -20.48
CA ALA A 133 19.97 8.30 -21.84
C ALA A 133 19.88 6.77 -21.90
N TYR A 134 18.87 6.25 -22.60
CA TYR A 134 18.67 4.83 -22.90
C TYR A 134 19.00 4.60 -24.37
N PRO A 135 20.13 3.95 -24.67
CA PRO A 135 20.55 3.73 -26.05
C PRO A 135 19.58 2.81 -26.80
N LEU A 136 19.24 3.15 -28.01
CA LEU A 136 18.51 2.24 -28.91
C LEU A 136 19.35 0.99 -29.18
N ALA A 137 18.70 -0.17 -29.17
CA ALA A 137 19.39 -1.45 -29.37
C ALA A 137 20.05 -1.60 -30.75
N ASP A 138 19.52 -0.88 -31.76
CA ASP A 138 20.06 -0.83 -33.11
C ASP A 138 21.22 0.17 -33.27
N GLY A 139 21.60 0.89 -32.21
CA GLY A 139 22.66 1.87 -32.21
C GLY A 139 22.35 3.18 -32.92
N SER A 140 21.10 3.41 -33.34
CA SER A 140 20.70 4.59 -34.11
C SER A 140 20.54 5.89 -33.28
N GLY A 141 20.72 5.82 -31.93
CA GLY A 141 20.57 6.95 -31.05
C GLY A 141 20.20 6.54 -29.64
N SER A 142 19.58 7.45 -28.89
CA SER A 142 19.11 7.22 -27.54
C SER A 142 17.83 7.99 -27.25
N LEU A 143 17.04 7.48 -26.29
CA LEU A 143 15.92 8.18 -25.68
C LEU A 143 16.31 8.67 -24.28
N THR A 144 16.00 9.90 -23.94
CA THR A 144 16.31 10.47 -22.63
C THR A 144 15.04 10.49 -21.76
N VAL A 145 15.09 9.84 -20.61
CA VAL A 145 14.04 9.91 -19.58
C VAL A 145 14.44 10.86 -18.48
N ALA A 146 13.46 11.42 -17.78
CA ALA A 146 13.68 12.23 -16.58
C ALA A 146 13.01 11.52 -15.39
N THR A 147 13.75 11.27 -14.31
CA THR A 147 13.25 10.58 -13.14
C THR A 147 13.71 11.20 -11.83
N THR A 148 12.87 11.12 -10.81
CA THR A 148 13.21 11.48 -9.44
C THR A 148 13.69 10.30 -8.61
N ARG A 149 13.59 9.08 -9.18
CA ARG A 149 13.89 7.81 -8.51
C ARG A 149 14.79 6.91 -9.39
N PRO A 150 16.07 7.28 -9.60
CA PRO A 150 16.96 6.52 -10.47
C PRO A 150 17.22 5.08 -9.98
N GLU A 151 17.10 4.79 -8.68
CA GLU A 151 17.27 3.44 -8.14
C GLU A 151 16.20 2.45 -8.67
N THR A 152 14.99 2.92 -8.97
CA THR A 152 13.93 2.03 -9.47
C THR A 152 14.09 1.69 -10.95
N MET A 153 14.95 2.42 -11.70
CA MET A 153 15.20 2.10 -13.10
C MET A 153 15.72 0.66 -13.32
N LEU A 154 16.34 0.08 -12.30
CA LEU A 154 16.79 -1.31 -12.34
C LEU A 154 15.64 -2.29 -12.57
N GLY A 155 14.38 -1.88 -12.33
CA GLY A 155 13.16 -2.62 -12.57
C GLY A 155 12.35 -2.16 -13.79
N ASP A 156 12.88 -1.27 -14.62
CA ASP A 156 12.17 -0.77 -15.80
C ASP A 156 11.88 -1.90 -16.79
N VAL A 157 10.69 -1.86 -17.37
CA VAL A 157 10.18 -2.88 -18.30
C VAL A 157 9.78 -2.32 -19.66
N ALA A 158 9.66 -1.01 -19.77
CA ALA A 158 9.40 -0.29 -21.01
C ALA A 158 9.81 1.18 -20.88
N LEU A 159 9.95 1.86 -22.01
CA LEU A 159 9.80 3.31 -22.11
C LEU A 159 8.45 3.61 -22.78
N MET A 160 7.76 4.66 -22.36
CA MET A 160 6.53 5.08 -23.01
C MET A 160 6.63 6.49 -23.58
N VAL A 161 5.99 6.69 -24.72
CA VAL A 161 5.86 7.95 -25.43
C VAL A 161 4.39 8.17 -25.79
N HIS A 162 3.99 9.42 -26.01
CA HIS A 162 2.64 9.70 -26.47
C HIS A 162 2.48 9.22 -27.92
N PRO A 163 1.35 8.56 -28.30
CA PRO A 163 1.16 8.01 -29.65
C PRO A 163 1.18 9.06 -30.75
N GLU A 164 0.86 10.32 -30.45
CA GLU A 164 0.85 11.44 -31.38
C GLU A 164 2.11 12.33 -31.28
N ASP A 165 3.12 11.96 -30.51
CA ASP A 165 4.36 12.75 -30.43
C ASP A 165 5.27 12.44 -31.63
N GLU A 166 5.26 13.33 -32.62
CA GLU A 166 6.00 13.19 -33.87
C GLU A 166 7.52 13.00 -33.66
N ARG A 167 8.04 13.44 -32.51
CA ARG A 167 9.46 13.25 -32.15
C ARG A 167 9.82 11.75 -32.00
N TYR A 168 8.85 10.93 -31.59
CA TYR A 168 9.07 9.56 -31.11
C TYR A 168 8.21 8.49 -31.78
N THR A 169 7.19 8.85 -32.57
CA THR A 169 6.30 7.88 -33.23
C THR A 169 7.05 6.81 -34.02
N HIS A 170 8.15 7.18 -34.68
CA HIS A 170 8.98 6.26 -35.48
C HIS A 170 9.83 5.29 -34.63
N LEU A 171 9.86 5.50 -33.30
CA LEU A 171 10.59 4.66 -32.35
C LEU A 171 9.68 3.65 -31.62
N ILE A 172 8.36 3.78 -31.73
CA ILE A 172 7.41 2.86 -31.14
C ILE A 172 7.65 1.45 -31.66
N GLY A 173 7.77 0.48 -30.74
CA GLY A 173 8.08 -0.90 -31.04
C GLY A 173 9.59 -1.23 -31.14
N LYS A 174 10.46 -0.23 -31.16
CA LYS A 174 11.90 -0.46 -31.05
C LYS A 174 12.31 -0.83 -29.64
N MET A 175 13.48 -1.44 -29.50
CA MET A 175 14.09 -1.81 -28.23
C MET A 175 15.16 -0.81 -27.83
N VAL A 176 15.27 -0.57 -26.53
CA VAL A 176 16.37 0.17 -25.90
C VAL A 176 17.14 -0.74 -24.95
N ASN A 177 18.44 -0.51 -24.80
CA ASN A 177 19.25 -1.15 -23.78
C ASN A 177 19.03 -0.43 -22.46
N LEU A 178 18.60 -1.15 -21.44
CA LEU A 178 18.46 -0.57 -20.09
C LEU A 178 19.85 -0.33 -19.49
N PRO A 179 20.23 0.93 -19.21
CA PRO A 179 21.55 1.20 -18.64
C PRO A 179 21.78 0.43 -17.33
N LEU A 180 23.02 0.01 -17.09
CA LEU A 180 23.45 -0.75 -15.92
C LEU A 180 22.86 -2.16 -15.77
N CYS A 181 21.94 -2.55 -16.64
CA CYS A 181 21.30 -3.87 -16.65
C CYS A 181 21.54 -4.59 -17.97
N ASP A 182 21.70 -5.90 -17.92
CA ASP A 182 21.79 -6.73 -19.13
C ASP A 182 20.38 -7.10 -19.62
N ARG A 183 19.61 -6.08 -20.02
CA ARG A 183 18.23 -6.23 -20.46
C ARG A 183 17.86 -5.20 -21.52
N GLN A 184 17.11 -5.63 -22.52
CA GLN A 184 16.44 -4.74 -23.48
C GLN A 184 14.97 -4.59 -23.11
N ILE A 185 14.43 -3.39 -23.28
CA ILE A 185 13.04 -3.05 -23.02
C ILE A 185 12.43 -2.34 -24.22
N PRO A 186 11.12 -2.53 -24.49
CA PRO A 186 10.45 -1.91 -25.64
C PRO A 186 10.09 -0.46 -25.39
N VAL A 187 9.99 0.31 -26.48
CA VAL A 187 9.31 1.60 -26.52
C VAL A 187 7.84 1.35 -26.86
N ILE A 188 6.94 1.75 -25.96
CA ILE A 188 5.49 1.61 -26.11
C ILE A 188 4.83 2.97 -26.30
N ALA A 189 3.59 2.98 -26.82
CA ALA A 189 2.76 4.17 -26.91
C ALA A 189 1.68 4.15 -25.83
N ASP A 190 1.54 5.23 -25.07
CA ASP A 190 0.45 5.38 -24.11
C ASP A 190 0.03 6.85 -24.00
N GLU A 191 -1.28 7.12 -24.04
CA GLU A 191 -1.87 8.47 -23.94
C GLU A 191 -1.66 9.13 -22.57
N TYR A 192 -1.22 8.35 -21.57
CA TYR A 192 -0.84 8.86 -20.26
C TYR A 192 0.32 9.85 -20.31
N VAL A 193 1.22 9.73 -21.31
CA VAL A 193 2.39 10.61 -21.44
C VAL A 193 1.99 12.02 -21.80
N ASP A 194 2.39 12.99 -21.01
CA ASP A 194 2.30 14.41 -21.37
C ASP A 194 3.47 14.79 -22.29
N LYS A 195 3.16 15.14 -23.53
CA LYS A 195 4.15 15.54 -24.56
C LYS A 195 4.96 16.78 -24.17
N GLU A 196 4.35 17.65 -23.38
CA GLU A 196 4.95 18.97 -23.00
C GLU A 196 5.76 18.87 -21.71
N PHE A 197 5.63 17.75 -20.96
CA PHE A 197 6.36 17.59 -19.71
C PHE A 197 7.69 16.85 -19.90
N GLY A 198 8.76 17.46 -19.38
CA GLY A 198 10.10 16.86 -19.39
C GLY A 198 10.63 16.62 -20.81
N THR A 199 10.95 15.36 -21.11
CA THR A 199 11.45 14.96 -22.42
C THR A 199 10.34 14.40 -23.33
N GLY A 200 9.14 14.17 -22.79
CA GLY A 200 8.08 13.43 -23.49
C GLY A 200 8.32 11.92 -23.55
N VAL A 201 9.38 11.43 -22.88
CA VAL A 201 9.68 10.00 -22.74
C VAL A 201 9.66 9.65 -21.25
N VAL A 202 8.88 8.64 -20.89
CA VAL A 202 8.71 8.20 -19.51
C VAL A 202 9.16 6.75 -19.36
N LYS A 203 9.94 6.46 -18.33
CA LYS A 203 10.27 5.08 -17.95
C LYS A 203 9.07 4.41 -17.30
N VAL A 204 8.92 3.11 -17.44
CA VAL A 204 7.81 2.33 -16.88
C VAL A 204 8.34 1.29 -15.91
N THR A 205 8.05 1.48 -14.62
CA THR A 205 8.44 0.57 -13.52
C THR A 205 7.20 0.13 -12.75
N PRO A 206 6.38 -0.79 -13.27
CA PRO A 206 5.05 -1.09 -12.74
C PRO A 206 5.02 -1.61 -11.30
N ALA A 207 6.13 -2.19 -10.84
CA ALA A 207 6.23 -2.71 -9.47
C ALA A 207 6.55 -1.64 -8.41
N HIS A 208 6.84 -0.39 -8.81
CA HIS A 208 7.33 0.67 -7.92
C HIS A 208 6.69 2.05 -8.13
N ASP A 209 5.67 2.14 -8.99
CA ASP A 209 4.92 3.37 -9.23
C ASP A 209 3.46 3.05 -9.58
N GLN A 210 2.51 3.81 -8.98
CA GLN A 210 1.08 3.56 -9.14
C GLN A 210 0.59 3.80 -10.58
N ASN A 211 1.10 4.85 -11.23
CA ASN A 211 0.72 5.17 -12.61
C ASN A 211 1.31 4.13 -13.58
N ASP A 212 2.58 3.78 -13.37
CA ASP A 212 3.27 2.75 -14.16
C ASP A 212 2.61 1.37 -13.96
N TYR A 213 2.06 1.10 -12.76
CA TYR A 213 1.29 -0.13 -12.50
C TYR A 213 0.06 -0.23 -13.41
N ALA A 214 -0.70 0.87 -13.52
CA ALA A 214 -1.85 0.91 -14.41
C ALA A 214 -1.46 0.75 -15.90
N VAL A 215 -0.36 1.40 -16.31
CA VAL A 215 0.22 1.21 -17.65
C VAL A 215 0.64 -0.26 -17.84
N GLY A 216 1.35 -0.82 -16.86
CA GLY A 216 1.79 -2.21 -16.88
C GLY A 216 0.65 -3.20 -17.06
N GLN A 217 -0.48 -2.96 -16.41
CA GLN A 217 -1.69 -3.79 -16.56
C GLN A 217 -2.29 -3.67 -17.97
N ARG A 218 -2.46 -2.43 -18.49
CA ARG A 218 -3.02 -2.20 -19.83
C ARG A 218 -2.19 -2.86 -20.94
N HIS A 219 -0.87 -2.76 -20.83
CA HIS A 219 0.07 -3.29 -21.81
C HIS A 219 0.55 -4.70 -21.48
N LYS A 220 0.06 -5.33 -20.40
CA LYS A 220 0.48 -6.66 -19.92
C LYS A 220 2.00 -6.80 -19.77
N LEU A 221 2.63 -5.75 -19.22
CA LEU A 221 4.06 -5.72 -18.98
C LEU A 221 4.44 -6.57 -17.74
N PRO A 222 5.67 -7.09 -17.69
CA PRO A 222 6.15 -7.80 -16.52
C PRO A 222 6.24 -6.86 -15.31
N MET A 223 6.08 -7.41 -14.09
CA MET A 223 6.20 -6.72 -12.83
C MET A 223 7.52 -7.11 -12.16
N ILE A 224 8.57 -6.31 -12.34
CA ILE A 224 9.89 -6.60 -11.77
C ILE A 224 10.06 -5.80 -10.48
N VAL A 225 9.96 -6.50 -9.35
CA VAL A 225 10.22 -5.93 -8.03
C VAL A 225 11.72 -5.91 -7.79
N VAL A 226 12.31 -4.75 -7.52
CA VAL A 226 13.75 -4.58 -7.24
C VAL A 226 14.05 -4.21 -5.78
N LEU A 227 13.03 -4.07 -4.95
CA LEU A 227 13.17 -3.78 -3.52
C LEU A 227 12.63 -4.94 -2.67
N THR A 228 13.28 -5.21 -1.55
CA THR A 228 12.75 -6.05 -0.49
C THR A 228 11.71 -5.28 0.34
N LEU A 229 11.00 -5.96 1.23
CA LEU A 229 10.05 -5.31 2.16
C LEU A 229 10.73 -4.31 3.11
N GLN A 230 12.05 -4.42 3.31
CA GLN A 230 12.87 -3.47 4.06
C GLN A 230 13.38 -2.30 3.20
N ALA A 231 12.93 -2.21 1.95
CA ALA A 231 13.37 -1.23 0.96
C ALA A 231 14.89 -1.26 0.69
N THR A 232 15.49 -2.43 0.70
CA THR A 232 16.83 -2.70 0.18
C THR A 232 16.73 -3.32 -1.21
N ILE A 233 17.74 -3.13 -2.03
CA ILE A 233 17.80 -3.71 -3.38
C ILE A 233 17.86 -5.24 -3.28
N ASN A 234 17.02 -5.94 -4.07
CA ASN A 234 16.90 -7.39 -4.07
C ASN A 234 17.68 -8.06 -5.22
N GLU A 235 17.53 -9.39 -5.34
CA GLU A 235 18.19 -10.23 -6.32
C GLU A 235 17.80 -10.01 -7.78
N ASN A 236 16.71 -9.30 -8.06
CA ASN A 236 16.28 -8.97 -9.43
C ASN A 236 17.07 -7.82 -10.04
N ALA A 237 17.84 -7.11 -9.23
CA ALA A 237 18.74 -6.06 -9.67
C ALA A 237 20.18 -6.61 -9.83
N PRO A 238 21.06 -5.88 -10.55
CA PRO A 238 22.45 -6.26 -10.69
C PRO A 238 23.15 -6.49 -9.34
N ALA A 239 23.98 -7.53 -9.24
CA ALA A 239 24.62 -7.98 -8.00
C ALA A 239 25.36 -6.87 -7.24
N LYS A 240 25.92 -5.90 -7.97
CA LYS A 240 26.62 -4.74 -7.39
C LYS A 240 25.76 -3.93 -6.42
N TYR A 241 24.44 -3.87 -6.61
CA TYR A 241 23.53 -3.04 -5.82
C TYR A 241 22.77 -3.83 -4.77
N GLN A 242 22.75 -5.15 -4.84
CA GLN A 242 21.99 -6.03 -3.94
C GLN A 242 22.35 -5.79 -2.48
N GLY A 243 21.34 -5.73 -1.61
CA GLY A 243 21.46 -5.48 -0.19
C GLY A 243 21.66 -4.01 0.19
N MET A 244 21.87 -3.09 -0.76
CA MET A 244 21.96 -1.66 -0.46
C MET A 244 20.59 -1.09 -0.08
N ASP A 245 20.56 -0.20 0.91
CA ASP A 245 19.41 0.65 1.15
C ASP A 245 19.07 1.46 -0.12
N ARG A 246 17.77 1.68 -0.38
CA ARG A 246 17.27 2.37 -1.58
C ARG A 246 17.96 3.72 -1.84
N PHE A 247 18.23 4.51 -0.82
CA PHE A 247 18.87 5.83 -0.97
C PHE A 247 20.40 5.75 -1.18
N VAL A 248 21.01 4.71 -0.61
CA VAL A 248 22.42 4.38 -0.90
C VAL A 248 22.54 3.89 -2.33
N ALA A 249 21.65 2.99 -2.76
CA ALA A 249 21.60 2.49 -4.13
C ALA A 249 21.35 3.62 -5.13
N ARG A 250 20.46 4.58 -4.84
CA ARG A 250 20.24 5.77 -5.68
C ARG A 250 21.54 6.50 -5.98
N LYS A 251 22.37 6.76 -4.96
CA LYS A 251 23.66 7.42 -5.14
C LYS A 251 24.62 6.59 -5.97
N ALA A 252 24.68 5.28 -5.74
CA ALA A 252 25.54 4.36 -6.49
C ALA A 252 25.12 4.26 -7.97
N VAL A 253 23.83 4.16 -8.24
CA VAL A 253 23.27 4.13 -9.60
C VAL A 253 23.58 5.41 -10.34
N VAL A 254 23.40 6.58 -9.73
CA VAL A 254 23.72 7.88 -10.34
C VAL A 254 25.19 7.99 -10.68
N ALA A 255 26.09 7.58 -9.77
CA ALA A 255 27.54 7.61 -10.02
C ALA A 255 27.95 6.68 -11.17
N ASP A 256 27.33 5.49 -11.26
CA ASP A 256 27.61 4.56 -12.35
C ASP A 256 27.05 5.03 -13.70
N LEU A 257 25.89 5.68 -13.72
CA LEU A 257 25.34 6.32 -14.93
C LEU A 257 26.24 7.45 -15.43
N GLU A 258 26.80 8.24 -14.51
CA GLU A 258 27.77 9.27 -14.86
C GLU A 258 29.04 8.66 -15.45
N ALA A 259 29.60 7.64 -14.81
CA ALA A 259 30.78 6.92 -15.30
C ALA A 259 30.54 6.24 -16.67
N LEU A 260 29.32 5.75 -16.93
CA LEU A 260 28.90 5.16 -18.20
C LEU A 260 28.67 6.22 -19.30
N GLY A 261 28.57 7.51 -18.94
CA GLY A 261 28.18 8.57 -19.86
C GLY A 261 26.68 8.58 -20.21
N ALA A 262 25.87 7.86 -19.44
CA ALA A 262 24.43 7.80 -19.62
C ALA A 262 23.67 8.88 -18.85
N LEU A 263 24.29 9.56 -17.88
CA LEU A 263 23.72 10.70 -17.16
C LEU A 263 23.88 11.97 -18.01
N VAL A 264 22.77 12.46 -18.56
CA VAL A 264 22.76 13.61 -19.47
C VAL A 264 22.78 14.93 -18.70
N GLU A 265 21.94 15.05 -17.70
CA GLU A 265 21.76 16.28 -16.92
C GLU A 265 21.15 15.97 -15.55
N VAL A 266 21.44 16.81 -14.57
CA VAL A 266 20.77 16.79 -13.24
C VAL A 266 20.20 18.17 -12.96
N LYS A 267 18.88 18.24 -12.83
CA LYS A 267 18.18 19.49 -12.49
C LYS A 267 17.71 19.47 -11.04
N LYS A 268 17.83 20.59 -10.35
CA LYS A 268 17.15 20.79 -9.07
C LYS A 268 15.65 20.74 -9.31
N HIS A 269 14.95 19.98 -8.49
CA HIS A 269 13.52 19.81 -8.63
C HIS A 269 12.87 19.63 -7.26
N LYS A 270 11.74 20.30 -7.03
CA LYS A 270 10.94 20.10 -5.84
C LYS A 270 10.05 18.88 -6.02
N LEU A 271 10.07 17.99 -5.04
CA LEU A 271 9.35 16.71 -5.05
C LEU A 271 8.27 16.73 -3.99
N MET A 272 7.12 16.21 -4.33
CA MET A 272 6.12 15.77 -3.36
C MET A 272 6.46 14.33 -2.93
N VAL A 273 7.01 14.18 -1.73
CA VAL A 273 7.45 12.88 -1.20
C VAL A 273 6.39 12.30 -0.28
N PRO A 274 5.89 11.09 -0.54
CA PRO A 274 4.90 10.45 0.32
C PRO A 274 5.56 10.00 1.63
N ILE A 275 5.06 10.49 2.75
CA ILE A 275 5.57 10.23 4.10
C ILE A 275 4.45 9.57 4.93
N CYS A 276 4.78 8.49 5.63
CA CYS A 276 3.88 7.92 6.62
C CYS A 276 3.79 8.82 7.85
N THR A 277 2.59 9.29 8.19
CA THR A 277 2.35 10.16 9.35
C THR A 277 2.67 9.49 10.68
N ARG A 278 2.67 8.16 10.73
CA ARG A 278 2.91 7.37 11.95
C ARG A 278 4.38 7.14 12.26
N THR A 279 5.20 6.96 11.21
CA THR A 279 6.62 6.60 11.35
C THR A 279 7.57 7.70 10.90
N GLY A 280 7.09 8.68 10.11
CA GLY A 280 7.91 9.69 9.45
C GLY A 280 8.76 9.13 8.30
N GLN A 281 8.50 7.90 7.85
CA GLN A 281 9.26 7.27 6.78
C GLN A 281 8.69 7.60 5.40
N VAL A 282 9.59 7.65 4.41
CA VAL A 282 9.19 7.69 3.01
C VAL A 282 8.54 6.36 2.63
N ILE A 283 7.31 6.42 2.15
CA ILE A 283 6.54 5.28 1.69
C ILE A 283 7.12 4.75 0.36
N GLU A 284 7.07 3.42 0.21
CA GLU A 284 7.35 2.74 -1.05
C GLU A 284 6.08 2.12 -1.63
N PRO A 285 5.75 2.41 -2.90
CA PRO A 285 4.81 1.55 -3.61
C PRO A 285 5.40 0.14 -3.76
N MET A 286 4.75 -0.87 -3.19
CA MET A 286 5.24 -2.24 -3.15
C MET A 286 4.19 -3.23 -3.62
N LEU A 287 4.60 -4.17 -4.45
CA LEU A 287 3.74 -5.24 -4.93
C LEU A 287 3.71 -6.38 -3.91
N THR A 288 2.64 -6.47 -3.13
CA THR A 288 2.48 -7.44 -2.05
C THR A 288 1.14 -8.16 -2.11
N ASP A 289 1.10 -9.37 -1.54
CA ASP A 289 -0.16 -10.09 -1.35
C ASP A 289 -0.90 -9.51 -0.14
N GLN A 290 -2.10 -8.98 -0.39
CA GLN A 290 -2.93 -8.33 0.62
C GLN A 290 -4.40 -8.76 0.49
N TRP A 291 -5.20 -8.44 1.50
CA TRP A 291 -6.64 -8.56 1.44
C TRP A 291 -7.28 -7.22 1.03
N PHE A 292 -8.29 -7.30 0.16
CA PHE A 292 -8.95 -6.13 -0.40
C PHE A 292 -10.47 -6.25 -0.34
N VAL A 293 -11.13 -5.10 -0.16
CA VAL A 293 -12.55 -4.93 -0.47
C VAL A 293 -12.67 -4.39 -1.88
N ALA A 294 -13.39 -5.09 -2.74
CA ALA A 294 -13.66 -4.72 -4.13
C ALA A 294 -14.74 -3.64 -4.19
N MET A 295 -14.33 -2.38 -4.13
CA MET A 295 -15.23 -1.22 -3.98
C MET A 295 -16.15 -1.00 -5.18
N SER A 296 -15.65 -1.26 -6.40
CA SER A 296 -16.38 -1.03 -7.65
C SER A 296 -16.99 -2.31 -8.26
N LYS A 297 -16.80 -3.47 -7.62
CA LYS A 297 -17.37 -4.74 -8.07
C LYS A 297 -18.82 -4.85 -7.64
N VAL A 298 -19.67 -5.32 -8.54
CA VAL A 298 -21.05 -5.74 -8.22
C VAL A 298 -21.03 -7.20 -7.75
N SER A 299 -21.62 -7.47 -6.58
CA SER A 299 -21.82 -8.85 -6.13
C SER A 299 -23.00 -9.48 -6.88
N ASP A 300 -22.85 -10.75 -7.28
CA ASP A 300 -23.94 -11.52 -7.88
C ASP A 300 -25.13 -11.70 -6.91
N GLN A 301 -24.88 -11.51 -5.60
CA GLN A 301 -25.91 -11.60 -4.56
C GLN A 301 -26.57 -10.25 -4.26
N ASP A 302 -26.14 -9.16 -4.90
CA ASP A 302 -26.71 -7.84 -4.64
C ASP A 302 -28.00 -7.63 -5.44
N PRO A 303 -29.16 -7.44 -4.77
CA PRO A 303 -30.45 -7.34 -5.44
C PRO A 303 -30.60 -6.02 -6.26
N THR A 304 -29.73 -5.04 -6.00
CA THR A 304 -29.78 -3.74 -6.69
C THR A 304 -28.89 -3.69 -7.94
N GLY A 305 -28.01 -4.67 -8.13
CA GLY A 305 -27.04 -4.68 -9.21
C GLY A 305 -26.02 -3.56 -9.13
N LYS A 306 -25.77 -3.01 -7.92
CA LYS A 306 -24.86 -1.90 -7.69
C LYS A 306 -23.68 -2.28 -6.79
N SER A 307 -22.51 -1.73 -7.08
CA SER A 307 -21.34 -1.86 -6.24
C SER A 307 -21.44 -1.04 -4.93
N ILE A 308 -20.55 -1.28 -3.99
CA ILE A 308 -20.44 -0.47 -2.75
C ILE A 308 -20.27 1.01 -3.11
N ALA A 309 -19.32 1.31 -4.01
CA ALA A 309 -19.06 2.67 -4.47
C ALA A 309 -20.26 3.31 -5.14
N GLN A 310 -20.95 2.58 -6.01
CA GLN A 310 -22.14 3.11 -6.71
C GLN A 310 -23.28 3.45 -5.75
N LYS A 311 -23.52 2.61 -4.74
CA LYS A 311 -24.54 2.90 -3.72
C LYS A 311 -24.21 4.16 -2.92
N ALA A 312 -22.94 4.37 -2.59
CA ALA A 312 -22.51 5.57 -1.88
C ALA A 312 -22.64 6.83 -2.77
N ILE A 313 -22.29 6.75 -4.05
CA ILE A 313 -22.49 7.83 -5.02
C ILE A 313 -23.98 8.18 -5.14
N ASP A 314 -24.83 7.18 -5.29
CA ASP A 314 -26.28 7.36 -5.47
C ASP A 314 -26.91 8.02 -4.22
N ALA A 315 -26.51 7.62 -3.01
CA ALA A 315 -27.03 8.20 -1.77
C ALA A 315 -26.84 9.73 -1.70
N VAL A 316 -25.72 10.22 -2.21
CA VAL A 316 -25.48 11.68 -2.31
C VAL A 316 -26.22 12.28 -3.50
N ALA A 317 -26.21 11.63 -4.65
CA ALA A 317 -26.86 12.12 -5.87
C ALA A 317 -28.39 12.23 -5.72
N THR A 318 -29.02 11.33 -4.95
CA THR A 318 -30.46 11.35 -4.65
C THR A 318 -30.84 12.24 -3.47
N GLY A 319 -29.86 12.78 -2.74
CA GLY A 319 -30.10 13.62 -1.57
C GLY A 319 -30.44 12.86 -0.29
N GLU A 320 -30.27 11.53 -0.24
CA GLU A 320 -30.36 10.74 1.00
C GLU A 320 -29.30 11.15 2.01
N VAL A 321 -28.11 11.54 1.50
CA VAL A 321 -27.01 12.12 2.27
C VAL A 321 -26.65 13.47 1.66
N THR A 322 -26.61 14.52 2.49
CA THR A 322 -26.25 15.87 2.06
C THR A 322 -25.05 16.39 2.82
N PHE A 323 -24.20 17.18 2.15
CA PHE A 323 -23.06 17.84 2.77
C PHE A 323 -23.39 19.29 3.16
N VAL A 324 -22.93 19.72 4.32
CA VAL A 324 -23.00 21.11 4.78
C VAL A 324 -21.60 21.55 5.18
N PRO A 325 -20.97 22.48 4.47
CA PRO A 325 -21.46 23.17 3.26
C PRO A 325 -21.42 22.26 2.01
N GLU A 326 -22.26 22.59 1.03
CA GLU A 326 -22.52 21.79 -0.17
C GLU A 326 -21.28 21.57 -1.07
N ASN A 327 -20.31 22.49 -1.05
CA ASN A 327 -19.10 22.39 -1.87
C ASN A 327 -18.29 21.10 -1.64
N TRP A 328 -18.43 20.42 -0.51
CA TRP A 328 -17.79 19.13 -0.23
C TRP A 328 -18.28 17.98 -1.11
N VAL A 329 -19.43 18.13 -1.76
CA VAL A 329 -19.92 17.17 -2.77
C VAL A 329 -18.92 16.98 -3.91
N ASN A 330 -18.22 18.02 -4.32
CA ASN A 330 -17.21 17.92 -5.39
C ASN A 330 -16.03 17.04 -4.99
N THR A 331 -15.52 17.23 -3.76
CA THR A 331 -14.44 16.41 -3.20
C THR A 331 -14.91 14.96 -3.06
N TYR A 332 -16.09 14.74 -2.52
CA TYR A 332 -16.69 13.41 -2.39
C TYR A 332 -16.79 12.69 -3.74
N ASN A 333 -17.35 13.36 -4.74
CA ASN A 333 -17.51 12.77 -6.08
C ASN A 333 -16.15 12.47 -6.74
N GLN A 334 -15.15 13.33 -6.56
CA GLN A 334 -13.81 13.09 -7.08
C GLN A 334 -13.20 11.81 -6.48
N TRP A 335 -13.35 11.62 -5.17
CA TRP A 335 -12.87 10.39 -4.49
C TRP A 335 -13.67 9.18 -4.92
N MET A 336 -14.98 9.23 -4.88
CA MET A 336 -15.84 8.06 -5.12
C MET A 336 -15.82 7.58 -6.56
N ASN A 337 -15.71 8.47 -7.54
CA ASN A 337 -15.64 8.10 -8.96
C ASN A 337 -14.29 7.47 -9.34
N ASN A 338 -13.24 7.69 -8.54
CA ASN A 338 -11.90 7.17 -8.78
C ASN A 338 -11.46 6.19 -7.70
N ILE A 339 -12.39 5.69 -6.87
CA ILE A 339 -12.06 4.87 -5.72
C ILE A 339 -11.41 3.56 -6.16
N GLN A 340 -10.29 3.23 -5.53
CA GLN A 340 -9.60 1.97 -5.70
C GLN A 340 -10.12 0.93 -4.71
N ASP A 341 -9.79 -0.35 -4.94
CA ASP A 341 -10.08 -1.40 -3.97
C ASP A 341 -9.32 -1.12 -2.67
N TRP A 342 -10.03 -1.21 -1.56
CA TRP A 342 -9.48 -0.90 -0.25
C TRP A 342 -8.63 -2.04 0.29
N CYS A 343 -7.34 -1.80 0.50
CA CYS A 343 -6.45 -2.72 1.20
C CYS A 343 -6.77 -2.74 2.69
N ILE A 344 -7.28 -3.88 3.17
CA ILE A 344 -7.75 -4.05 4.56
C ILE A 344 -6.82 -4.88 5.43
N SER A 345 -5.72 -5.41 4.93
CA SER A 345 -4.75 -6.17 5.72
C SER A 345 -3.58 -5.31 6.19
N ARG A 346 -3.13 -5.55 7.42
CA ARG A 346 -1.98 -4.91 8.04
C ARG A 346 -1.09 -5.97 8.68
N GLN A 347 0.21 -5.86 8.46
CA GLN A 347 1.22 -6.78 9.00
C GLN A 347 1.58 -6.40 10.44
N LEU A 348 0.55 -6.26 11.25
CA LEU A 348 0.60 -5.92 12.67
C LEU A 348 0.19 -7.12 13.53
N TRP A 349 0.42 -7.01 14.84
CA TRP A 349 -0.07 -7.99 15.81
C TRP A 349 -1.27 -7.50 16.61
N TRP A 350 -1.41 -6.17 16.73
CA TRP A 350 -2.52 -5.53 17.42
C TRP A 350 -3.64 -5.15 16.46
N GLY A 351 -4.79 -5.76 16.64
CA GLY A 351 -6.01 -5.57 15.82
C GLY A 351 -6.82 -6.85 15.70
N HIS A 352 -7.89 -6.81 14.92
CA HIS A 352 -8.71 -7.97 14.59
C HIS A 352 -7.95 -8.87 13.61
N GLN A 353 -7.51 -10.03 14.08
CA GLN A 353 -6.80 -10.98 13.23
C GLN A 353 -7.72 -11.51 12.12
N ILE A 354 -7.22 -11.49 10.90
CA ILE A 354 -7.99 -11.90 9.70
C ILE A 354 -8.53 -13.32 9.88
N PRO A 355 -9.84 -13.54 9.65
CA PRO A 355 -10.49 -14.83 9.84
C PRO A 355 -10.33 -15.73 8.59
N ALA A 356 -9.08 -15.98 8.22
CA ALA A 356 -8.67 -16.81 7.10
C ALA A 356 -7.58 -17.79 7.53
N TRP A 357 -7.59 -18.97 6.93
CA TRP A 357 -6.62 -20.05 7.15
C TRP A 357 -6.08 -20.54 5.81
N TYR A 358 -4.90 -21.11 5.84
CA TYR A 358 -4.23 -21.69 4.68
C TYR A 358 -3.91 -23.16 4.96
N ASP A 359 -4.20 -24.02 3.96
CA ASP A 359 -3.70 -25.39 3.97
C ASP A 359 -2.24 -25.46 3.51
N GLU A 360 -1.64 -26.64 3.49
CA GLU A 360 -0.25 -26.85 3.07
C GLU A 360 -0.01 -26.54 1.58
N GLU A 361 -1.06 -26.53 0.77
CA GLU A 361 -1.03 -26.19 -0.66
C GLU A 361 -1.22 -24.70 -0.91
N GLY A 362 -1.51 -23.92 0.15
CA GLY A 362 -1.75 -22.47 0.07
C GLY A 362 -3.20 -22.07 -0.29
N ASN A 363 -4.12 -23.02 -0.30
CA ASN A 363 -5.54 -22.72 -0.50
C ASN A 363 -6.10 -21.96 0.70
N VAL A 364 -6.93 -20.95 0.41
CA VAL A 364 -7.53 -20.06 1.40
C VAL A 364 -8.86 -20.62 1.89
N ILE A 365 -9.03 -20.70 3.20
CA ILE A 365 -10.28 -21.08 3.87
C ILE A 365 -10.71 -19.91 4.77
N VAL A 366 -11.82 -19.27 4.44
CA VAL A 366 -12.41 -18.20 5.26
C VAL A 366 -13.49 -18.79 6.14
N ALA A 367 -13.44 -18.50 7.43
CA ALA A 367 -14.34 -19.02 8.45
C ALA A 367 -14.43 -18.07 9.65
N ARG A 368 -15.40 -18.26 10.52
CA ARG A 368 -15.57 -17.44 11.73
C ARG A 368 -14.58 -17.79 12.83
N ASP A 369 -14.24 -19.08 12.91
CA ASP A 369 -13.29 -19.60 13.87
C ASP A 369 -12.53 -20.82 13.31
N GLU A 370 -11.57 -21.30 14.07
CA GLU A 370 -10.74 -22.43 13.67
C GLU A 370 -11.53 -23.73 13.54
N ALA A 371 -12.56 -23.93 14.34
CA ALA A 371 -13.39 -25.12 14.29
C ALA A 371 -14.18 -25.18 12.98
N GLU A 372 -14.78 -24.05 12.55
CA GLU A 372 -15.45 -23.94 11.26
C GLU A 372 -14.46 -24.11 10.11
N ALA A 373 -13.27 -23.49 10.19
CA ALA A 373 -12.22 -23.65 9.18
C ALA A 373 -11.76 -25.10 9.04
N GLN A 374 -11.54 -25.77 10.17
CA GLN A 374 -11.14 -27.18 10.21
C GLN A 374 -12.23 -28.10 9.64
N ALA A 375 -13.50 -27.82 9.95
CA ALA A 375 -14.63 -28.55 9.39
C ALA A 375 -14.75 -28.40 7.86
N LYS A 376 -14.44 -27.21 7.33
CA LYS A 376 -14.43 -26.96 5.88
C LYS A 376 -13.27 -27.65 5.16
N ALA A 377 -12.08 -27.68 5.76
CA ALA A 377 -10.86 -28.13 5.10
C ALA A 377 -10.53 -29.61 5.35
N GLY A 378 -10.80 -30.13 6.54
CA GLY A 378 -10.40 -31.50 6.93
C GLY A 378 -8.89 -31.77 6.96
N LYS A 379 -8.07 -30.71 6.96
CA LYS A 379 -6.61 -30.73 6.85
C LYS A 379 -6.00 -29.85 7.94
N LYS A 380 -4.67 -29.97 8.13
CA LYS A 380 -3.91 -29.03 8.97
C LYS A 380 -3.94 -27.64 8.37
N LEU A 381 -4.23 -26.65 9.19
CA LEU A 381 -4.37 -25.27 8.79
C LEU A 381 -3.41 -24.34 9.55
N ARG A 382 -3.00 -23.25 8.89
CA ARG A 382 -2.29 -22.13 9.48
C ARG A 382 -3.15 -20.88 9.32
N ARG A 383 -3.44 -20.19 10.42
CA ARG A 383 -4.20 -18.94 10.38
C ARG A 383 -3.38 -17.82 9.73
N ASP A 384 -4.05 -16.90 9.05
CA ASP A 384 -3.47 -15.65 8.55
C ASP A 384 -2.87 -14.87 9.73
N GLU A 385 -1.66 -14.34 9.54
CA GLU A 385 -0.94 -13.63 10.61
C GLU A 385 -1.29 -12.15 10.67
N ASP A 386 -1.87 -11.61 9.60
CA ASP A 386 -2.22 -10.21 9.49
C ASP A 386 -3.47 -9.87 10.31
N VAL A 387 -3.62 -8.59 10.59
CA VAL A 387 -4.84 -8.04 11.20
C VAL A 387 -5.56 -7.16 10.19
N LEU A 388 -6.82 -6.88 10.45
CA LEU A 388 -7.60 -5.94 9.67
C LEU A 388 -7.19 -4.50 9.98
N ASP A 389 -7.37 -3.63 8.99
CA ASP A 389 -7.29 -2.18 9.15
C ASP A 389 -8.21 -1.72 10.29
N THR A 390 -7.77 -0.73 11.06
CA THR A 390 -8.56 -0.16 12.16
C THR A 390 -9.93 0.35 11.70
N TRP A 391 -10.02 0.81 10.47
CA TRP A 391 -11.24 1.38 9.89
C TRP A 391 -12.20 0.35 9.28
N TYR A 392 -11.79 -0.89 9.21
CA TYR A 392 -12.64 -2.00 8.77
C TYR A 392 -13.63 -2.40 9.90
#